data_e4e0dfbe449175457d912d6b8b30c011
#
_entry.id   e4e0dfbe449175457d912d6b8b30c011
#
_cell.length_a   1.000
_cell.length_b   1.000
_cell.length_c   1.000
_cell.angle_alpha   90.00
_cell.angle_beta   90.00
_cell.angle_gamma   90.00
#
_symmetry.space_group_name_H-M   'P 1'
#
loop_
_entity.id
_entity.type
_entity.pdbx_description
1 polymer ?
#
loop_
_entity_poly.entity_id
_entity_poly.type
_entity_poly.pdbx_seq_one_letter_code
_entity_poly.pdbx_strand_id
1 'polypeptide(L)'
;MEQELEQLEGTVEDIIYENTDNGYTVFEVSGGGVMTVVCGVVGELHAGETVICRGKYENHATYGRQFHAQECETDMPKDLEAVYAFLASRSLPYIGARTADKIIDKFGAQALEIIANDPAQLTTIPGISADKADRIQQEFKRMFGMRELIAYLAQFEISPRKAMEVFKAFEIGRASCRERV
;
A
#
# COMPACT_ATOMS: atom_id res chain seq x y z
N MET A 1 11.25 9.62 30.16
CA MET A 1 9.79 9.76 30.01
C MET A 1 9.43 9.14 28.67
N GLU A 2 8.92 7.92 28.68
CA GLU A 2 8.30 7.32 27.50
C GLU A 2 7.07 8.17 27.19
N GLN A 3 7.12 8.90 26.10
CA GLN A 3 5.97 9.64 25.62
C GLN A 3 5.02 8.61 25.02
N GLU A 4 3.87 8.40 25.63
CA GLU A 4 2.83 7.53 25.11
C GLU A 4 2.52 7.96 23.67
N LEU A 5 2.72 7.03 22.73
CA LEU A 5 2.30 7.21 21.35
C LEU A 5 0.80 6.97 21.28
N GLU A 6 0.09 7.86 20.65
CA GLU A 6 -1.32 7.68 20.34
C GLU A 6 -1.47 6.72 19.14
N GLN A 7 -2.54 5.95 19.11
CA GLN A 7 -2.86 5.05 18.01
C GLN A 7 -4.02 5.64 17.20
N LEU A 8 -3.82 5.68 15.89
CA LEU A 8 -4.84 6.04 14.91
C LEU A 8 -5.07 4.85 13.98
N GLU A 9 -6.32 4.39 13.88
CA GLU A 9 -6.73 3.32 12.99
C GLU A 9 -7.81 3.82 12.03
N GLY A 10 -7.73 3.43 10.77
CA GLY A 10 -8.73 3.78 9.77
C GLY A 10 -8.34 3.33 8.37
N THR A 11 -9.16 3.75 7.42
CA THR A 11 -8.96 3.46 5.99
C THR A 11 -8.34 4.66 5.30
N VAL A 12 -7.36 4.42 4.44
CA VAL A 12 -6.75 5.44 3.58
C VAL A 12 -7.75 5.86 2.52
N GLU A 13 -8.13 7.13 2.52
CA GLU A 13 -9.06 7.70 1.55
C GLU A 13 -8.33 8.27 0.33
N ASP A 14 -7.29 9.06 0.57
CA ASP A 14 -6.51 9.70 -0.48
C ASP A 14 -5.04 9.89 -0.09
N ILE A 15 -4.17 9.90 -1.10
CA ILE A 15 -2.75 10.21 -0.95
C ILE A 15 -2.52 11.64 -1.44
N ILE A 16 -2.26 12.56 -0.51
CA ILE A 16 -2.05 13.98 -0.81
C ILE A 16 -0.66 14.21 -1.41
N TYR A 17 0.35 13.55 -0.86
CA TYR A 17 1.74 13.69 -1.28
C TYR A 17 2.52 12.42 -0.95
N GLU A 18 3.37 12.01 -1.87
CA GLU A 18 4.29 10.89 -1.69
C GLU A 18 5.68 11.26 -2.21
N ASN A 19 6.70 10.97 -1.42
CA ASN A 19 8.09 11.02 -1.84
C ASN A 19 8.66 9.60 -1.94
N THR A 20 8.77 9.12 -3.16
CA THR A 20 9.23 7.75 -3.46
C THR A 20 10.70 7.50 -3.10
N ASP A 21 11.51 8.56 -2.90
CA ASP A 21 12.92 8.40 -2.58
C ASP A 21 13.15 8.06 -1.10
N ASN A 22 12.35 8.63 -0.21
CA ASN A 22 12.49 8.46 1.23
C ASN A 22 11.27 7.81 1.90
N GLY A 23 10.19 7.56 1.15
CA GLY A 23 8.95 6.97 1.64
C GLY A 23 8.10 7.89 2.52
N TYR A 24 8.41 9.19 2.55
CA TYR A 24 7.60 10.16 3.28
C TYR A 24 6.29 10.40 2.54
N THR A 25 5.19 10.16 3.23
CA THR A 25 3.86 10.24 2.65
C THR A 25 2.94 11.08 3.51
N VAL A 26 2.08 11.88 2.87
CA VAL A 26 0.99 12.62 3.50
C VAL A 26 -0.31 12.10 2.91
N PHE A 27 -1.20 11.62 3.76
CA PHE A 27 -2.43 10.95 3.33
C PHE A 27 -3.59 11.20 4.28
N GLU A 28 -4.79 11.01 3.80
CA GLU A 28 -6.02 11.13 4.58
C GLU A 28 -6.50 9.76 5.04
N VAL A 29 -6.83 9.67 6.32
CA VAL A 29 -7.38 8.46 6.96
C VAL A 29 -8.77 8.76 7.50
N SER A 30 -9.71 7.94 7.12
CA SER A 30 -11.06 7.91 7.70
C SER A 30 -11.11 6.89 8.83
N GLY A 31 -11.29 7.36 10.05
CA GLY A 31 -11.39 6.50 11.22
C GLY A 31 -12.45 7.03 12.19
N GLY A 32 -13.40 6.17 12.62
CA GLY A 32 -14.46 6.56 13.54
C GLY A 32 -15.37 7.72 13.07
N GLY A 33 -15.49 7.92 11.75
CA GLY A 33 -16.26 9.01 11.15
C GLY A 33 -15.53 10.36 11.11
N VAL A 34 -14.24 10.38 11.39
CA VAL A 34 -13.40 11.58 11.36
C VAL A 34 -12.30 11.39 10.31
N MET A 35 -12.12 12.42 9.47
CA MET A 35 -10.98 12.49 8.55
C MET A 35 -9.77 13.10 9.26
N THR A 36 -8.65 12.42 9.18
CA THR A 36 -7.40 12.86 9.79
C THR A 36 -6.29 12.84 8.76
N VAL A 37 -5.56 13.95 8.65
CA VAL A 37 -4.35 14.01 7.83
C VAL A 37 -3.21 13.37 8.61
N VAL A 38 -2.59 12.37 8.02
CA VAL A 38 -1.44 11.64 8.58
C VAL A 38 -0.21 11.94 7.74
N CYS A 39 0.91 12.16 8.39
CA CYS A 39 2.20 12.34 7.73
C CYS A 39 3.28 11.48 8.41
N GLY A 40 4.16 10.90 7.62
CA GLY A 40 5.26 10.07 8.14
C GLY A 40 5.96 9.27 7.07
N VAL A 41 6.98 8.52 7.45
CA VAL A 41 7.66 7.56 6.57
C VAL A 41 6.97 6.22 6.69
N VAL A 42 6.06 5.95 5.77
CA VAL A 42 5.18 4.77 5.83
C VAL A 42 5.36 3.80 4.65
N GLY A 43 6.15 4.20 3.65
CA GLY A 43 6.32 3.43 2.43
C GLY A 43 5.18 3.66 1.44
N GLU A 44 5.03 2.75 0.51
CA GLU A 44 4.01 2.83 -0.54
C GLU A 44 2.63 2.50 0.05
N LEU A 45 1.69 3.44 -0.06
CA LEU A 45 0.31 3.32 0.40
C LEU A 45 -0.67 3.47 -0.76
N HIS A 46 -1.87 2.92 -0.59
CA HIS A 46 -2.93 3.05 -1.58
C HIS A 46 -4.27 3.33 -0.91
N ALA A 47 -5.13 4.05 -1.63
CA ALA A 47 -6.50 4.26 -1.18
C ALA A 47 -7.23 2.92 -0.98
N GLY A 48 -8.05 2.83 0.05
CA GLY A 48 -8.77 1.62 0.43
C GLY A 48 -8.03 0.71 1.41
N GLU A 49 -6.74 0.95 1.68
CA GLU A 49 -6.00 0.16 2.66
C GLU A 49 -6.34 0.56 4.09
N THR A 50 -6.35 -0.41 4.98
CA THR A 50 -6.48 -0.16 6.41
C THR A 50 -5.11 0.09 7.01
N VAL A 51 -4.98 1.15 7.79
CA VAL A 51 -3.75 1.54 8.47
C VAL A 51 -3.94 1.61 9.97
N ILE A 52 -2.92 1.18 10.69
CA ILE A 52 -2.78 1.38 12.13
C ILE A 52 -1.50 2.16 12.35
N CYS A 53 -1.62 3.44 12.63
CA CYS A 53 -0.50 4.34 12.83
C CYS A 53 -0.30 4.63 14.31
N ARG A 54 0.94 4.62 14.77
CA ARG A 54 1.34 5.06 16.11
C ARG A 54 2.18 6.32 15.99
N GLY A 55 1.81 7.35 16.74
CA GLY A 55 2.47 8.64 16.61
C GLY A 55 1.89 9.69 17.54
N LYS A 56 1.93 10.95 17.11
CA LYS A 56 1.42 12.09 17.88
C LYS A 56 0.69 13.07 17.00
N TYR A 57 -0.28 13.74 17.59
CA TYR A 57 -0.89 14.90 16.95
C TYR A 57 0.01 16.13 17.09
N GLU A 58 0.28 16.76 15.98
CA GLU A 58 1.03 18.00 15.89
C GLU A 58 0.23 19.07 15.13
N ASN A 59 0.41 20.32 15.53
CA ASN A 59 -0.20 21.45 14.82
C ASN A 59 0.82 22.03 13.84
N HIS A 60 0.59 21.84 12.55
CA HIS A 60 1.38 22.48 11.51
C HIS A 60 0.88 23.91 11.29
N ALA A 61 1.81 24.88 11.20
CA ALA A 61 1.46 26.29 11.08
C ALA A 61 0.58 26.64 9.87
N THR A 62 0.71 25.87 8.78
CA THR A 62 0.00 26.10 7.51
C THR A 62 -1.15 25.12 7.29
N TYR A 63 -1.01 23.86 7.73
CA TYR A 63 -1.94 22.78 7.39
C TYR A 63 -2.80 22.31 8.57
N GLY A 64 -2.69 22.98 9.72
CA GLY A 64 -3.50 22.68 10.89
C GLY A 64 -3.07 21.40 11.63
N ARG A 65 -4.03 20.76 12.30
CA ARG A 65 -3.76 19.57 13.12
C ARG A 65 -3.53 18.34 12.21
N GLN A 66 -2.37 17.72 12.37
CA GLN A 66 -1.97 16.52 11.64
C GLN A 66 -1.52 15.45 12.63
N PHE A 67 -1.63 14.19 12.23
CA PHE A 67 -1.07 13.05 12.96
C PHE A 67 0.30 12.70 12.38
N HIS A 68 1.34 12.88 13.18
CA HIS A 68 2.70 12.52 12.79
C HIS A 68 2.99 11.06 13.16
N ALA A 69 2.92 10.17 12.17
CA ALA A 69 3.14 8.74 12.34
C ALA A 69 4.65 8.45 12.47
N GLN A 70 5.03 7.77 13.54
CA GLN A 70 6.37 7.22 13.74
C GLN A 70 6.43 5.78 13.25
N GLU A 71 5.33 5.03 13.45
CA GLU A 71 5.13 3.68 12.96
C GLU A 71 3.78 3.61 12.27
N CYS A 72 3.70 2.87 11.18
CA CYS A 72 2.46 2.63 10.48
C CYS A 72 2.45 1.19 9.96
N GLU A 73 1.47 0.44 10.41
CA GLU A 73 1.18 -0.91 9.92
C GLU A 73 0.04 -0.81 8.92
N THR A 74 0.15 -1.52 7.81
CA THR A 74 -0.88 -1.56 6.77
C THR A 74 -1.43 -2.96 6.66
N ASP A 75 -2.74 -3.07 6.52
CA ASP A 75 -3.41 -4.34 6.28
C ASP A 75 -4.11 -4.33 4.90
N MET A 76 -4.23 -5.50 4.31
CA MET A 76 -4.94 -5.64 3.03
C MET A 76 -6.42 -5.25 3.19
N PRO A 77 -7.00 -4.59 2.18
CA PRO A 77 -8.44 -4.37 2.13
C PRO A 77 -9.20 -5.70 2.27
N LYS A 78 -10.16 -5.77 3.18
CA LYS A 78 -10.92 -7.01 3.47
C LYS A 78 -12.38 -6.93 3.06
N ASP A 79 -12.97 -5.75 3.09
CA ASP A 79 -14.33 -5.54 2.64
C ASP A 79 -14.40 -5.18 1.15
N LEU A 80 -15.58 -5.36 0.58
CA LEU A 80 -15.79 -5.20 -0.87
C LEU A 80 -15.49 -3.77 -1.36
N GLU A 81 -15.86 -2.77 -0.56
CA GLU A 81 -15.70 -1.37 -0.91
C GLU A 81 -14.20 -0.98 -0.90
N ALA A 82 -13.47 -1.40 0.12
CA ALA A 82 -12.03 -1.17 0.23
C ALA A 82 -11.25 -1.91 -0.87
N VAL A 83 -11.62 -3.14 -1.20
CA VAL A 83 -11.03 -3.90 -2.32
C VAL A 83 -11.27 -3.18 -3.65
N TYR A 84 -12.47 -2.67 -3.87
CA TYR A 84 -12.79 -1.88 -5.06
C TYR A 84 -11.95 -0.59 -5.12
N ALA A 85 -11.91 0.18 -4.03
CA ALA A 85 -11.13 1.41 -3.96
C ALA A 85 -9.65 1.16 -4.27
N PHE A 86 -9.07 0.11 -3.71
CA PHE A 86 -7.69 -0.32 -4.00
C PHE A 86 -7.48 -0.63 -5.49
N LEU A 87 -8.34 -1.43 -6.09
CA LEU A 87 -8.24 -1.79 -7.51
C LEU A 87 -8.45 -0.59 -8.43
N ALA A 88 -9.39 0.29 -8.09
CA ALA A 88 -9.72 1.48 -8.88
C ALA A 88 -8.67 2.60 -8.77
N SER A 89 -7.84 2.60 -7.72
CA SER A 89 -6.79 3.60 -7.47
C SER A 89 -5.64 3.59 -8.50
N ARG A 90 -5.66 2.64 -9.45
CA ARG A 90 -4.61 2.41 -10.47
C ARG A 90 -3.24 2.01 -9.88
N SER A 91 -3.23 1.49 -8.68
CA SER A 91 -2.04 0.95 -8.03
C SER A 91 -1.46 -0.26 -8.77
N LEU A 92 -2.33 -1.01 -9.44
CA LEU A 92 -1.93 -2.15 -10.27
C LEU A 92 -1.97 -1.81 -11.77
N PRO A 93 -1.00 -2.28 -12.55
CA PRO A 93 -0.96 -2.04 -13.99
C PRO A 93 -2.19 -2.64 -14.67
N TYR A 94 -2.68 -1.99 -15.73
CA TYR A 94 -3.81 -2.43 -16.54
C TYR A 94 -5.17 -2.49 -15.83
N ILE A 95 -5.24 -2.17 -14.54
CA ILE A 95 -6.46 -2.09 -13.76
C ILE A 95 -6.82 -0.62 -13.54
N GLY A 96 -7.93 -0.18 -14.08
CA GLY A 96 -8.58 1.09 -13.80
C GLY A 96 -10.01 0.83 -13.34
N ALA A 97 -10.78 1.86 -13.06
CA ALA A 97 -12.14 1.74 -12.50
C ALA A 97 -13.02 0.73 -13.26
N ARG A 98 -13.06 0.79 -14.59
CA ARG A 98 -13.87 -0.14 -15.42
C ARG A 98 -13.42 -1.59 -15.34
N THR A 99 -12.13 -1.82 -15.14
CA THR A 99 -11.59 -3.17 -14.98
C THR A 99 -11.81 -3.65 -13.56
N ALA A 100 -11.69 -2.76 -12.58
CA ALA A 100 -12.02 -3.03 -11.19
C ALA A 100 -13.48 -3.44 -11.03
N ASP A 101 -14.44 -2.74 -11.67
CA ASP A 101 -15.85 -3.13 -11.70
C ASP A 101 -16.04 -4.59 -12.15
N LYS A 102 -15.42 -4.96 -13.26
CA LYS A 102 -15.51 -6.34 -13.79
C LYS A 102 -14.88 -7.39 -12.89
N ILE A 103 -13.78 -7.05 -12.24
CA ILE A 103 -13.08 -7.94 -11.30
C ILE A 103 -13.95 -8.15 -10.06
N ILE A 104 -14.51 -7.07 -9.51
CA ILE A 104 -15.39 -7.13 -8.33
C ILE A 104 -16.69 -7.86 -8.64
N ASP A 105 -17.32 -7.61 -9.80
CA ASP A 105 -18.54 -8.31 -10.22
C ASP A 105 -18.33 -9.83 -10.31
N LYS A 106 -17.12 -10.25 -10.66
CA LYS A 106 -16.82 -11.66 -10.85
C LYS A 106 -16.27 -12.36 -9.60
N PHE A 107 -15.40 -11.70 -8.88
CA PHE A 107 -14.63 -12.30 -7.78
C PHE A 107 -14.98 -11.72 -6.39
N GLY A 108 -15.67 -10.58 -6.35
CA GLY A 108 -16.04 -9.94 -5.08
C GLY A 108 -14.83 -9.60 -4.21
N ALA A 109 -14.99 -9.79 -2.91
CA ALA A 109 -13.93 -9.53 -1.93
C ALA A 109 -12.70 -10.45 -2.07
N GLN A 110 -12.83 -11.60 -2.78
CA GLN A 110 -11.72 -12.53 -3.03
C GLN A 110 -10.79 -12.08 -4.17
N ALA A 111 -11.06 -10.95 -4.81
CA ALA A 111 -10.30 -10.45 -5.96
C ALA A 111 -8.80 -10.35 -5.68
N LEU A 112 -8.40 -9.84 -4.51
CA LEU A 112 -6.98 -9.69 -4.15
C LEU A 112 -6.31 -11.05 -3.91
N GLU A 113 -7.02 -12.00 -3.32
CA GLU A 113 -6.51 -13.37 -3.11
C GLU A 113 -6.28 -14.08 -4.46
N ILE A 114 -7.18 -13.88 -5.42
CA ILE A 114 -7.05 -14.43 -6.78
C ILE A 114 -5.86 -13.78 -7.50
N ILE A 115 -5.67 -12.48 -7.39
CA ILE A 115 -4.49 -11.79 -7.95
C ILE A 115 -3.20 -12.36 -7.36
N ALA A 116 -3.17 -12.62 -6.05
CA ALA A 116 -2.00 -13.12 -5.37
C ALA A 116 -1.66 -14.57 -5.72
N ASN A 117 -2.67 -15.46 -5.78
CA ASN A 117 -2.47 -16.89 -5.80
C ASN A 117 -2.81 -17.56 -7.14
N ASP A 118 -3.78 -17.03 -7.90
CA ASP A 118 -4.23 -17.61 -9.17
C ASP A 118 -4.53 -16.54 -10.23
N PRO A 119 -3.50 -15.86 -10.76
CA PRO A 119 -3.67 -14.81 -11.76
C PRO A 119 -4.27 -15.32 -13.07
N ALA A 120 -4.23 -16.62 -13.33
CA ALA A 120 -4.82 -17.20 -14.53
C ALA A 120 -6.33 -16.94 -14.62
N GLN A 121 -7.04 -16.86 -13.49
CA GLN A 121 -8.45 -16.51 -13.47
C GLN A 121 -8.74 -15.09 -13.97
N LEU A 122 -7.78 -14.17 -13.87
CA LEU A 122 -7.91 -12.80 -14.39
C LEU A 122 -8.08 -12.79 -15.92
N THR A 123 -7.58 -13.80 -16.63
CA THR A 123 -7.73 -13.90 -18.09
C THR A 123 -9.18 -14.08 -18.53
N THR A 124 -10.06 -14.44 -17.62
CA THR A 124 -11.51 -14.53 -17.87
C THR A 124 -12.18 -13.15 -17.90
N ILE A 125 -11.46 -12.11 -17.51
CA ILE A 125 -11.93 -10.72 -17.58
C ILE A 125 -11.58 -10.14 -18.96
N PRO A 126 -12.58 -9.63 -19.72
CA PRO A 126 -12.32 -9.07 -21.04
C PRO A 126 -11.30 -7.90 -20.97
N GLY A 127 -10.19 -8.05 -21.70
CA GLY A 127 -9.12 -7.06 -21.76
C GLY A 127 -7.87 -7.42 -20.96
N ILE A 128 -7.91 -8.49 -20.16
CA ILE A 128 -6.74 -9.02 -19.43
C ILE A 128 -6.24 -10.28 -20.15
N SER A 129 -5.06 -10.19 -20.77
CA SER A 129 -4.34 -11.35 -21.32
C SER A 129 -3.51 -12.03 -20.24
N ALA A 130 -2.99 -13.24 -20.53
CA ALA A 130 -2.10 -13.95 -19.62
C ALA A 130 -0.88 -13.10 -19.21
N ASP A 131 -0.23 -12.44 -20.17
CA ASP A 131 0.92 -11.57 -19.89
C ASP A 131 0.55 -10.39 -18.96
N LYS A 132 -0.64 -9.84 -19.12
CA LYS A 132 -1.13 -8.77 -18.23
C LYS A 132 -1.43 -9.32 -16.84
N ALA A 133 -2.05 -10.49 -16.75
CA ALA A 133 -2.34 -11.14 -15.48
C ALA A 133 -1.05 -11.41 -14.68
N ASP A 134 -0.01 -11.91 -15.36
CA ASP A 134 1.30 -12.16 -14.74
C ASP A 134 1.96 -10.86 -14.24
N ARG A 135 1.89 -9.78 -15.03
CA ARG A 135 2.42 -8.47 -14.61
C ARG A 135 1.65 -7.87 -13.44
N ILE A 136 0.34 -8.02 -13.42
CA ILE A 136 -0.51 -7.60 -12.30
C ILE A 136 -0.09 -8.35 -11.03
N GLN A 137 0.08 -9.66 -11.10
CA GLN A 137 0.53 -10.46 -9.96
C GLN A 137 1.93 -10.08 -9.48
N GLN A 138 2.85 -9.86 -10.41
CA GLN A 138 4.24 -9.48 -10.07
C GLN A 138 4.27 -8.15 -9.33
N GLU A 139 3.53 -7.15 -9.80
CA GLU A 139 3.45 -5.86 -9.15
C GLU A 139 2.77 -5.95 -7.78
N PHE A 140 1.68 -6.70 -7.69
CA PHE A 140 1.02 -6.97 -6.42
C PHE A 140 1.96 -7.61 -5.40
N LYS A 141 2.70 -8.65 -5.79
CA LYS A 141 3.69 -9.30 -4.93
C LYS A 141 4.85 -8.38 -4.55
N ARG A 142 5.27 -7.50 -5.47
CA ARG A 142 6.31 -6.50 -5.18
C ARG A 142 5.87 -5.54 -4.09
N MET A 143 4.66 -5.00 -4.21
CA MET A 143 4.10 -4.05 -3.23
C MET A 143 3.99 -4.67 -1.83
N PHE A 144 3.43 -5.87 -1.74
CA PHE A 144 3.27 -6.56 -0.46
C PHE A 144 4.58 -7.10 0.10
N GLY A 145 5.50 -7.57 -0.73
CA GLY A 145 6.82 -8.03 -0.31
C GLY A 145 7.66 -6.92 0.32
N MET A 146 7.55 -5.68 -0.17
CA MET A 146 8.20 -4.53 0.45
C MET A 146 7.66 -4.25 1.86
N ARG A 147 6.34 -4.35 2.05
CA ARG A 147 5.70 -4.16 3.36
C ARG A 147 6.10 -5.21 4.37
N GLU A 148 6.07 -6.48 3.96
CA GLU A 148 6.53 -7.58 4.81
C GLU A 148 7.98 -7.39 5.24
N LEU A 149 8.84 -6.92 4.34
CA LEU A 149 10.24 -6.63 4.66
C LEU A 149 10.37 -5.48 5.65
N ILE A 150 9.64 -4.39 5.46
CA ILE A 150 9.64 -3.24 6.39
C ILE A 150 9.18 -3.69 7.77
N ALA A 151 8.07 -4.44 7.86
CA ALA A 151 7.55 -4.95 9.11
C ALA A 151 8.52 -5.93 9.79
N TYR A 152 9.17 -6.81 9.02
CA TYR A 152 10.17 -7.73 9.53
C TYR A 152 11.41 -6.99 10.08
N LEU A 153 11.91 -6.00 9.35
CA LEU A 153 13.10 -5.25 9.75
C LEU A 153 12.83 -4.29 10.92
N ALA A 154 11.59 -3.86 11.12
CA ALA A 154 11.21 -3.05 12.27
C ALA A 154 11.46 -3.78 13.61
N GLN A 155 11.38 -5.11 13.64
CA GLN A 155 11.69 -5.93 14.82
C GLN A 155 13.16 -5.82 15.25
N PHE A 156 14.05 -5.39 14.35
CA PHE A 156 15.48 -5.18 14.60
C PHE A 156 15.82 -3.68 14.75
N GLU A 157 14.83 -2.83 15.04
CA GLU A 157 14.99 -1.37 15.16
C GLU A 157 15.53 -0.70 13.88
N ILE A 158 15.34 -1.35 12.73
CA ILE A 158 15.70 -0.79 11.43
C ILE A 158 14.57 0.11 10.96
N SER A 159 14.89 1.38 10.72
CA SER A 159 13.90 2.34 10.27
C SER A 159 13.31 1.97 8.89
N PRO A 160 12.04 2.31 8.60
CA PRO A 160 11.41 2.08 7.31
C PRO A 160 12.23 2.60 6.12
N ARG A 161 12.88 3.75 6.29
CA ARG A 161 13.77 4.32 5.26
C ARG A 161 14.92 3.38 4.90
N LYS A 162 15.61 2.81 5.89
CA LYS A 162 16.68 1.85 5.66
C LYS A 162 16.16 0.55 5.04
N ALA A 163 14.99 0.09 5.47
CA ALA A 163 14.35 -1.08 4.89
C ALA A 163 14.04 -0.88 3.39
N MET A 164 13.55 0.30 3.02
CA MET A 164 13.32 0.66 1.61
C MET A 164 14.62 0.72 0.79
N GLU A 165 15.70 1.26 1.35
CA GLU A 165 17.02 1.28 0.71
C GLU A 165 17.51 -0.15 0.42
N VAL A 166 17.35 -1.05 1.39
CA VAL A 166 17.70 -2.48 1.25
C VAL A 166 16.85 -3.13 0.15
N PHE A 167 15.55 -2.88 0.14
CA PHE A 167 14.63 -3.44 -0.86
C PHE A 167 15.01 -2.98 -2.28
N LYS A 168 15.21 -1.68 -2.47
CA LYS A 168 15.64 -1.11 -3.76
C LYS A 168 16.98 -1.70 -4.24
N ALA A 169 17.95 -1.84 -3.35
CA ALA A 169 19.24 -2.46 -3.68
C ALA A 169 19.09 -3.93 -4.10
N PHE A 170 18.17 -4.66 -3.48
CA PHE A 170 17.90 -6.06 -3.80
C PHE A 170 17.19 -6.24 -5.14
N GLU A 171 16.23 -5.35 -5.48
CA GLU A 171 15.58 -5.35 -6.80
C GLU A 171 16.56 -5.05 -7.93
N ILE A 172 17.47 -4.07 -7.74
CA ILE A 172 18.51 -3.75 -8.71
C ILE A 172 19.42 -4.96 -8.93
N GLY A 173 19.77 -5.70 -7.88
CA GLY A 173 20.56 -6.92 -7.98
C GLY A 173 19.86 -8.04 -8.76
N ARG A 174 18.54 -8.18 -8.66
CA ARG A 174 17.73 -9.15 -9.43
C ARG A 174 17.61 -8.78 -10.91
N ALA A 175 17.45 -7.51 -11.24
CA ALA A 175 17.43 -7.03 -12.61
C ALA A 175 18.77 -7.32 -13.33
N SER A 176 19.90 -7.11 -12.64
CA SER A 176 21.24 -7.40 -13.15
C SER A 176 21.52 -8.88 -13.38
N CYS A 177 20.88 -9.77 -12.65
CA CYS A 177 21.00 -11.24 -12.85
C CYS A 177 20.19 -11.76 -14.05
N ARG A 178 19.16 -11.05 -14.50
CA ARG A 178 18.32 -11.45 -15.64
C ARG A 178 18.96 -11.13 -17.00
N GLU A 179 19.90 -10.20 -17.07
CA GLU A 179 20.57 -9.81 -18.31
C GLU A 179 21.83 -10.66 -18.66
N ARG A 180 22.13 -11.69 -17.86
CA ARG A 180 23.30 -12.58 -18.10
C ARG A 180 22.90 -14.01 -18.45
N VAL A 181 21.92 -14.18 -19.31
CA VAL A 181 21.68 -15.46 -19.99
C VAL A 181 21.57 -15.24 -21.48
#